data_982d0c76086ad9bef9f27e2c77632a09
#
_entry.id   982d0c76086ad9bef9f27e2c77632a09
#
_cell.length_a   1.000
_cell.length_b   1.000
_cell.length_c   1.000
_cell.angle_alpha   90.00
_cell.angle_beta   90.00
_cell.angle_gamma   90.00
#
_symmetry.space_group_name_H-M   'P 1'
#
loop_
_entity.id
_entity.type
_entity.pdbx_description
1 polymer ?
#
loop_
_entity_poly.entity_id
_entity_poly.type
_entity_poly.pdbx_seq_one_letter_code
_entity_poly.pdbx_strand_id
1 'polypeptide(L)'
;MNGRYHHIFRAPEGADTAVLLLHGILSAPQYFYFLLDDIPQEYAVAGVLLEGHGGSAEGLAQTDMQAWKQQVSTQFSRLAERYPHIIIAAHSMGTLFALQLAAEHPAHIRSMLLLGVPLYAHLTAYGAFWGAVIGAGMQPEPAQPRAFAMKQSYSIAPDRRPERYLGWIPRYRELFREMKRTRGLLHRVTVPCTVYQSAQDELVSLRSLPLLAAQPAVKLHVLHDSSHFYYPAADQARIVRAWRRMLRRENGNQGVCP
;
A
#
# COMPACT_ATOMS: atom_id res chain seq x y z
N MET A 1 2.26 4.31 25.48
CA MET A 1 2.24 3.39 24.31
C MET A 1 3.41 3.77 23.43
N ASN A 2 4.44 2.94 23.35
CA ASN A 2 5.65 3.24 22.60
C ASN A 2 5.32 3.26 21.09
N GLY A 3 5.50 4.42 20.48
CA GLY A 3 5.15 4.74 19.10
C GLY A 3 5.97 4.03 18.03
N ARG A 4 5.97 2.68 18.03
CA ARG A 4 6.59 1.88 16.97
C ARG A 4 5.92 2.17 15.61
N TYR A 5 4.61 2.42 15.59
CA TYR A 5 3.84 2.74 14.40
C TYR A 5 3.28 4.15 14.53
N HIS A 6 3.53 4.97 13.53
CA HIS A 6 3.15 6.39 13.54
C HIS A 6 2.97 6.90 12.11
N HIS A 7 2.36 8.06 11.99
CA HIS A 7 2.35 8.79 10.72
C HIS A 7 3.77 9.16 10.30
N ILE A 8 4.01 9.23 9.00
CA ILE A 8 5.26 9.75 8.42
C ILE A 8 4.94 11.08 7.78
N PHE A 9 5.54 12.17 8.26
CA PHE A 9 5.32 13.49 7.68
C PHE A 9 6.64 14.22 7.47
N ARG A 10 6.76 14.81 6.29
CA ARG A 10 7.80 15.78 5.94
C ARG A 10 7.17 16.81 5.00
N ALA A 11 7.39 18.09 5.27
CA ALA A 11 6.83 19.20 4.48
C ALA A 11 7.87 20.31 4.34
N PRO A 12 8.89 20.13 3.49
CA PRO A 12 9.92 21.12 3.29
C PRO A 12 9.33 22.38 2.65
N GLU A 13 9.93 23.53 2.97
CA GLU A 13 9.58 24.81 2.36
C GLU A 13 9.87 24.79 0.86
N GLY A 14 8.96 25.36 0.05
CA GLY A 14 9.12 25.42 -1.40
C GLY A 14 8.89 24.10 -2.14
N ALA A 15 8.44 23.03 -1.46
CA ALA A 15 8.09 21.78 -2.13
C ALA A 15 6.97 21.99 -3.16
N ASP A 16 7.12 21.43 -4.35
CA ASP A 16 6.10 21.38 -5.42
C ASP A 16 5.52 19.97 -5.59
N THR A 17 6.19 18.97 -5.06
CA THR A 17 5.83 17.56 -5.18
C THR A 17 5.64 16.93 -3.80
N ALA A 18 4.56 16.15 -3.66
CA ALA A 18 4.29 15.35 -2.47
C ALA A 18 4.25 13.85 -2.80
N VAL A 19 4.73 13.04 -1.87
CA VAL A 19 4.59 11.58 -1.89
C VAL A 19 3.56 11.16 -0.85
N LEU A 20 2.51 10.48 -1.30
CA LEU A 20 1.49 9.87 -0.43
C LEU A 20 1.73 8.37 -0.30
N LEU A 21 1.86 7.88 0.93
CA LEU A 21 2.10 6.47 1.25
C LEU A 21 0.84 5.85 1.86
N LEU A 22 0.28 4.81 1.20
CA LEU A 22 -0.97 4.17 1.59
C LEU A 22 -0.75 2.68 1.90
N HIS A 23 -0.75 2.34 3.18
CA HIS A 23 -0.49 0.97 3.64
C HIS A 23 -1.70 0.04 3.50
N GLY A 24 -1.46 -1.27 3.60
CA GLY A 24 -2.49 -2.32 3.58
C GLY A 24 -3.20 -2.52 4.92
N ILE A 25 -4.26 -3.34 4.90
CA ILE A 25 -4.91 -3.78 6.14
C ILE A 25 -3.90 -4.51 7.04
N LEU A 26 -3.99 -4.33 8.34
CA LEU A 26 -3.08 -4.81 9.40
C LEU A 26 -1.66 -4.24 9.35
N SER A 27 -1.33 -3.37 8.39
CA SER A 27 0.00 -2.80 8.21
C SER A 27 0.09 -1.37 8.77
N ALA A 28 1.17 -0.64 8.44
CA ALA A 28 1.40 0.74 8.84
C ALA A 28 2.29 1.44 7.80
N PRO A 29 2.44 2.79 7.84
CA PRO A 29 3.32 3.52 6.92
C PRO A 29 4.77 3.04 6.92
N GLN A 30 5.25 2.45 8.02
CA GLN A 30 6.58 1.88 8.18
C GLN A 30 6.89 0.75 7.18
N TYR A 31 5.85 0.14 6.58
CA TYR A 31 6.03 -0.79 5.46
C TYR A 31 6.87 -0.20 4.32
N PHE A 32 6.81 1.11 4.11
CA PHE A 32 7.49 1.81 3.02
C PHE A 32 8.90 2.29 3.37
N TYR A 33 9.47 1.94 4.53
CA TYR A 33 10.82 2.37 4.91
C TYR A 33 11.88 2.07 3.85
N PHE A 34 11.76 0.96 3.13
CA PHE A 34 12.67 0.60 2.05
C PHE A 34 12.61 1.51 0.81
N LEU A 35 11.64 2.44 0.75
CA LEU A 35 11.48 3.45 -0.31
C LEU A 35 11.80 4.86 0.16
N LEU A 36 11.81 5.13 1.47
CA LEU A 36 11.87 6.50 2.00
C LEU A 36 13.19 7.19 1.70
N ASP A 37 14.31 6.48 1.81
CA ASP A 37 15.64 7.06 1.62
C ASP A 37 15.87 7.54 0.18
N ASP A 38 15.08 7.06 -0.76
CA ASP A 38 15.15 7.45 -2.16
C ASP A 38 14.29 8.68 -2.51
N ILE A 39 13.41 9.11 -1.59
CA ILE A 39 12.55 10.28 -1.81
C ILE A 39 13.38 11.55 -1.62
N PRO A 40 13.50 12.42 -2.66
CA PRO A 40 14.23 13.68 -2.57
C PRO A 40 13.85 14.48 -1.33
N GLN A 41 14.82 15.13 -0.70
CA GLN A 41 14.61 15.87 0.54
C GLN A 41 13.68 17.08 0.34
N GLU A 42 13.63 17.62 -0.86
CA GLU A 42 12.75 18.70 -1.29
C GLU A 42 11.28 18.27 -1.49
N TYR A 43 10.98 16.95 -1.52
CA TYR A 43 9.60 16.48 -1.66
C TYR A 43 8.92 16.40 -0.29
N ALA A 44 7.64 16.79 -0.25
CA ALA A 44 6.80 16.50 0.88
C ALA A 44 6.47 14.99 0.95
N VAL A 45 6.29 14.46 2.15
CA VAL A 45 5.92 13.06 2.37
C VAL A 45 4.77 12.99 3.35
N ALA A 46 3.75 12.21 3.04
CA ALA A 46 2.65 11.91 3.93
C ALA A 46 2.35 10.41 3.93
N GLY A 47 2.66 9.74 5.02
CA GLY A 47 2.27 8.35 5.29
C GLY A 47 1.25 8.33 6.42
N VAL A 48 -0.01 8.02 6.09
CA VAL A 48 -1.10 8.03 7.06
C VAL A 48 -1.20 6.69 7.76
N LEU A 49 -1.09 6.67 9.08
CA LEU A 49 -1.48 5.52 9.89
C LEU A 49 -3.01 5.51 10.00
N LEU A 50 -3.66 4.55 9.37
CA LEU A 50 -5.11 4.45 9.36
C LEU A 50 -5.63 4.09 10.76
N GLU A 51 -6.81 4.60 11.10
CA GLU A 51 -7.44 4.40 12.40
C GLU A 51 -7.54 2.90 12.77
N GLY A 52 -7.31 2.58 14.03
CA GLY A 52 -7.27 1.21 14.54
C GLY A 52 -6.00 0.42 14.19
N HIS A 53 -5.14 0.91 13.28
CA HIS A 53 -3.84 0.32 12.99
C HIS A 53 -2.77 0.79 14.00
N GLY A 54 -1.72 0.00 14.17
CA GLY A 54 -0.67 0.29 15.16
C GLY A 54 -1.06 -0.02 16.61
N GLY A 55 -2.26 -0.54 16.83
CA GLY A 55 -2.85 -0.80 18.14
C GLY A 55 -3.21 -2.26 18.39
N SER A 56 -4.36 -2.48 19.04
CA SER A 56 -4.88 -3.79 19.41
C SER A 56 -5.84 -4.38 18.35
N ALA A 57 -6.10 -5.69 18.45
CA ALA A 57 -7.11 -6.36 17.63
C ALA A 57 -8.50 -5.74 17.81
N GLU A 58 -8.85 -5.32 19.03
CA GLU A 58 -10.11 -4.65 19.34
C GLU A 58 -10.18 -3.25 18.70
N GLY A 59 -9.08 -2.47 18.74
CA GLY A 59 -9.01 -1.15 18.10
C GLY A 59 -9.30 -1.21 16.61
N LEU A 60 -8.77 -2.23 15.90
CA LEU A 60 -9.10 -2.45 14.49
C LEU A 60 -10.57 -2.82 14.26
N ALA A 61 -11.17 -3.58 15.19
CA ALA A 61 -12.58 -3.96 15.11
C ALA A 61 -13.55 -2.76 15.26
N GLN A 62 -13.12 -1.71 15.98
CA GLN A 62 -13.93 -0.52 16.29
C GLN A 62 -13.93 0.56 15.19
N THR A 63 -13.06 0.45 14.18
CA THR A 63 -13.06 1.33 13.01
C THR A 63 -13.73 0.67 11.81
N ASP A 64 -13.78 1.35 10.66
CA ASP A 64 -14.37 0.81 9.45
C ASP A 64 -13.70 1.34 8.16
N MET A 65 -14.08 0.75 7.04
CA MET A 65 -13.57 1.13 5.72
C MET A 65 -13.93 2.57 5.34
N GLN A 66 -15.05 3.09 5.81
CA GLN A 66 -15.46 4.47 5.53
C GLN A 66 -14.56 5.46 6.26
N ALA A 67 -14.24 5.21 7.52
CA ALA A 67 -13.29 6.02 8.29
C ALA A 67 -11.91 6.04 7.61
N TRP A 68 -11.41 4.88 7.16
CA TRP A 68 -10.14 4.79 6.44
C TRP A 68 -10.15 5.56 5.13
N LYS A 69 -11.21 5.44 4.34
CA LYS A 69 -11.38 6.21 3.10
C LYS A 69 -11.44 7.70 3.36
N GLN A 70 -12.15 8.12 4.40
CA GLN A 70 -12.22 9.52 4.78
C GLN A 70 -10.86 10.07 5.20
N GLN A 71 -10.08 9.32 5.99
CA GLN A 71 -8.71 9.72 6.35
C GLN A 71 -7.82 9.89 5.11
N VAL A 72 -7.88 8.92 4.17
CA VAL A 72 -7.10 8.97 2.93
C VAL A 72 -7.53 10.15 2.06
N SER A 73 -8.84 10.34 1.86
CA SER A 73 -9.39 11.45 1.07
C SER A 73 -9.03 12.81 1.67
N THR A 74 -9.18 12.96 2.98
CA THR A 74 -8.82 14.21 3.69
C THR A 74 -7.32 14.51 3.53
N GLN A 75 -6.46 13.50 3.69
CA GLN A 75 -5.02 13.71 3.52
C GLN A 75 -4.66 14.03 2.07
N PHE A 76 -5.27 13.33 1.11
CA PHE A 76 -5.09 13.61 -0.32
C PHE A 76 -5.50 15.04 -0.67
N SER A 77 -6.68 15.50 -0.23
CA SER A 77 -7.17 16.87 -0.47
C SER A 77 -6.22 17.93 0.07
N ARG A 78 -5.72 17.74 1.30
CA ARG A 78 -4.70 18.64 1.90
C ARG A 78 -3.40 18.71 1.08
N LEU A 79 -3.00 17.58 0.47
CA LEU A 79 -1.83 17.57 -0.41
C LEU A 79 -2.14 18.25 -1.74
N ALA A 80 -3.32 17.99 -2.34
CA ALA A 80 -3.71 18.57 -3.62
C ALA A 80 -3.92 20.09 -3.55
N GLU A 81 -4.34 20.62 -2.41
CA GLU A 81 -4.42 22.07 -2.16
C GLU A 81 -3.05 22.76 -2.10
N ARG A 82 -2.02 22.01 -1.69
CA ARG A 82 -0.70 22.58 -1.40
C ARG A 82 0.37 22.26 -2.45
N TYR A 83 0.26 21.10 -3.10
CA TYR A 83 1.28 20.58 -4.01
C TYR A 83 0.65 20.28 -5.37
N PRO A 84 1.17 20.86 -6.48
CA PRO A 84 0.66 20.61 -7.83
C PRO A 84 0.86 19.15 -8.27
N HIS A 85 1.82 18.45 -7.67
CA HIS A 85 2.18 17.09 -8.08
C HIS A 85 2.14 16.13 -6.90
N ILE A 86 1.35 15.04 -7.02
CA ILE A 86 1.29 13.97 -6.04
C ILE A 86 1.75 12.66 -6.68
N ILE A 87 2.71 11.99 -6.05
CA ILE A 87 3.13 10.63 -6.38
C ILE A 87 2.59 9.72 -5.27
N ILE A 88 1.98 8.59 -5.63
CA ILE A 88 1.43 7.66 -4.63
C ILE A 88 2.25 6.37 -4.65
N ALA A 89 2.70 5.92 -3.47
CA ALA A 89 3.15 4.55 -3.26
C ALA A 89 2.14 3.83 -2.35
N ALA A 90 1.62 2.70 -2.82
CA ALA A 90 0.57 1.98 -2.10
C ALA A 90 0.81 0.47 -2.07
N HIS A 91 0.36 -0.16 -0.99
CA HIS A 91 0.45 -1.61 -0.81
C HIS A 91 -0.91 -2.21 -0.45
N SER A 92 -1.26 -3.36 -1.05
CA SER A 92 -2.44 -4.15 -0.70
C SER A 92 -3.72 -3.30 -0.69
N MET A 93 -4.50 -3.27 0.39
CA MET A 93 -5.71 -2.43 0.53
C MET A 93 -5.46 -0.97 0.12
N GLY A 94 -4.31 -0.40 0.47
CA GLY A 94 -3.96 0.98 0.10
C GLY A 94 -3.96 1.23 -1.41
N THR A 95 -3.70 0.19 -2.22
CA THR A 95 -3.75 0.31 -3.69
C THR A 95 -5.16 0.51 -4.21
N LEU A 96 -6.19 0.00 -3.51
CA LEU A 96 -7.58 0.23 -3.86
C LEU A 96 -7.93 1.71 -3.68
N PHE A 97 -7.48 2.33 -2.60
CA PHE A 97 -7.66 3.77 -2.36
C PHE A 97 -6.92 4.60 -3.41
N ALA A 98 -5.66 4.23 -3.73
CA ALA A 98 -4.88 4.91 -4.76
C ALA A 98 -5.58 4.88 -6.14
N LEU A 99 -6.09 3.72 -6.55
CA LEU A 99 -6.83 3.56 -7.82
C LEU A 99 -8.14 4.34 -7.83
N GLN A 100 -8.87 4.41 -6.70
CA GLN A 100 -10.08 5.21 -6.58
C GLN A 100 -9.77 6.71 -6.67
N LEU A 101 -8.74 7.19 -5.96
CA LEU A 101 -8.27 8.58 -6.07
C LEU A 101 -7.86 8.92 -7.50
N ALA A 102 -7.14 8.04 -8.19
CA ALA A 102 -6.73 8.25 -9.58
C ALA A 102 -7.90 8.28 -10.57
N ALA A 103 -8.97 7.53 -10.31
CA ALA A 103 -10.19 7.56 -11.11
C ALA A 103 -11.05 8.83 -10.85
N GLU A 104 -10.95 9.40 -9.67
CA GLU A 104 -11.74 10.56 -9.23
C GLU A 104 -10.99 11.90 -9.40
N HIS A 105 -9.65 11.90 -9.23
CA HIS A 105 -8.81 13.11 -9.21
C HIS A 105 -7.53 12.96 -10.07
N PRO A 106 -7.61 12.55 -11.34
CA PRO A 106 -6.42 12.23 -12.15
C PRO A 106 -5.47 13.42 -12.36
N ALA A 107 -5.99 14.65 -12.35
CA ALA A 107 -5.21 15.85 -12.61
C ALA A 107 -4.14 16.16 -11.53
N HIS A 108 -4.33 15.70 -10.30
CA HIS A 108 -3.40 15.94 -9.19
C HIS A 108 -2.38 14.82 -9.02
N ILE A 109 -2.65 13.64 -9.60
CA ILE A 109 -1.80 12.46 -9.39
C ILE A 109 -0.92 12.27 -10.62
N ARG A 110 0.36 12.39 -10.42
CA ARG A 110 1.35 12.30 -11.47
C ARG A 110 1.69 10.87 -11.86
N SER A 111 1.87 10.01 -10.89
CA SER A 111 2.19 8.59 -11.10
C SER A 111 1.97 7.77 -9.82
N MET A 112 1.84 6.45 -9.97
CA MET A 112 1.63 5.55 -8.83
C MET A 112 2.55 4.32 -8.91
N LEU A 113 3.13 3.94 -7.75
CA LEU A 113 3.76 2.65 -7.50
C LEU A 113 2.80 1.79 -6.66
N LEU A 114 2.30 0.70 -7.22
CA LEU A 114 1.31 -0.16 -6.58
C LEU A 114 1.88 -1.57 -6.37
N LEU A 115 1.87 -2.02 -5.12
CA LEU A 115 2.41 -3.31 -4.70
C LEU A 115 1.27 -4.22 -4.21
N GLY A 116 1.08 -5.39 -4.84
CA GLY A 116 0.08 -6.37 -4.43
C GLY A 116 -1.36 -5.87 -4.53
N VAL A 117 -1.83 -5.47 -5.73
CA VAL A 117 -3.17 -4.91 -5.98
C VAL A 117 -4.25 -5.98 -5.82
N PRO A 118 -5.11 -5.94 -4.77
CA PRO A 118 -6.07 -7.00 -4.47
C PRO A 118 -7.41 -6.79 -5.19
N LEU A 119 -7.44 -6.92 -6.52
CA LEU A 119 -8.73 -6.92 -7.23
C LEU A 119 -9.52 -8.19 -6.96
N TYR A 120 -8.83 -9.29 -6.72
CA TYR A 120 -9.38 -10.54 -6.18
C TYR A 120 -8.49 -11.03 -5.05
N ALA A 121 -9.10 -11.45 -3.96
CA ALA A 121 -8.41 -12.09 -2.85
C ALA A 121 -8.44 -13.61 -2.98
N HIS A 122 -7.45 -14.24 -2.36
CA HIS A 122 -7.48 -15.63 -1.95
C HIS A 122 -6.78 -15.75 -0.59
N LEU A 123 -6.88 -16.91 0.03
CA LEU A 123 -6.12 -17.22 1.22
C LEU A 123 -5.51 -18.60 1.03
N THR A 124 -4.19 -18.66 0.92
CA THR A 124 -3.48 -19.94 0.84
C THR A 124 -3.41 -20.62 2.21
N ALA A 125 -3.20 -21.93 2.22
CA ALA A 125 -2.99 -22.68 3.48
C ALA A 125 -1.79 -22.11 4.27
N TYR A 126 -0.73 -21.70 3.60
CA TYR A 126 0.42 -21.03 4.19
C TYR A 126 0.03 -19.71 4.86
N GLY A 127 -0.71 -18.86 4.16
CA GLY A 127 -1.18 -17.56 4.69
C GLY A 127 -2.13 -17.73 5.88
N ALA A 128 -3.04 -18.71 5.83
CA ALA A 128 -3.94 -19.02 6.93
C ALA A 128 -3.19 -19.51 8.17
N PHE A 129 -2.26 -20.45 8.00
CA PHE A 129 -1.45 -21.00 9.09
C PHE A 129 -0.63 -19.92 9.78
N TRP A 130 0.19 -19.17 9.02
CA TRP A 130 1.05 -18.14 9.60
C TRP A 130 0.25 -16.93 10.12
N GLY A 131 -0.88 -16.59 9.51
CA GLY A 131 -1.78 -15.58 10.04
C GLY A 131 -2.29 -15.94 11.43
N ALA A 132 -2.70 -17.21 11.65
CA ALA A 132 -3.14 -17.71 12.96
C ALA A 132 -1.98 -17.75 13.96
N VAL A 133 -0.82 -18.27 13.59
CA VAL A 133 0.40 -18.34 14.42
C VAL A 133 0.81 -16.94 14.92
N ILE A 134 0.87 -15.98 14.02
CA ILE A 134 1.24 -14.59 14.34
C ILE A 134 0.15 -13.93 15.19
N GLY A 135 -1.12 -14.17 14.87
CA GLY A 135 -2.26 -13.67 15.63
C GLY A 135 -2.26 -14.17 17.08
N ALA A 136 -1.85 -15.42 17.30
CA ALA A 136 -1.67 -16.01 18.65
C ALA A 136 -0.41 -15.49 19.39
N GLY A 137 0.38 -14.62 18.79
CA GLY A 137 1.56 -14.00 19.39
C GLY A 137 2.86 -14.79 19.25
N MET A 138 2.85 -15.85 18.46
CA MET A 138 4.07 -16.61 18.15
C MET A 138 4.92 -15.85 17.11
N GLN A 139 6.25 -16.02 17.20
CA GLN A 139 7.20 -15.35 16.33
C GLN A 139 7.78 -16.32 15.31
N PRO A 140 7.62 -16.06 13.99
CA PRO A 140 8.34 -16.81 12.98
C PRO A 140 9.86 -16.58 13.11
N GLU A 141 10.65 -17.60 12.79
CA GLU A 141 12.10 -17.48 12.77
C GLU A 141 12.60 -16.77 11.51
N PRO A 142 13.79 -16.11 11.55
CA PRO A 142 14.40 -15.50 10.36
C PRO A 142 14.65 -16.50 9.22
N ALA A 143 14.85 -17.80 9.54
CA ALA A 143 14.95 -18.86 8.56
C ALA A 143 13.64 -19.12 7.77
N GLN A 144 12.55 -18.50 8.16
CA GLN A 144 11.23 -18.52 7.50
C GLN A 144 10.92 -17.14 6.92
N PRO A 145 11.62 -16.67 5.87
CA PRO A 145 11.65 -15.26 5.49
C PRO A 145 10.28 -14.70 5.12
N ARG A 146 9.39 -15.47 4.51
CA ARG A 146 8.02 -15.04 4.16
C ARG A 146 7.16 -14.81 5.41
N ALA A 147 7.17 -15.75 6.35
CA ALA A 147 6.43 -15.62 7.61
C ALA A 147 7.01 -14.50 8.48
N PHE A 148 8.34 -14.38 8.50
CA PHE A 148 9.03 -13.31 9.22
C PHE A 148 8.65 -11.93 8.65
N ALA A 149 8.66 -11.75 7.33
CA ALA A 149 8.25 -10.51 6.67
C ALA A 149 6.76 -10.20 6.93
N MET A 150 5.88 -11.21 6.89
CA MET A 150 4.47 -11.05 7.26
C MET A 150 4.34 -10.49 8.69
N LYS A 151 5.06 -11.07 9.67
CA LYS A 151 5.05 -10.59 11.06
C LYS A 151 5.59 -9.15 11.18
N GLN A 152 6.67 -8.81 10.47
CA GLN A 152 7.23 -7.47 10.48
C GLN A 152 6.28 -6.42 9.89
N SER A 153 5.45 -6.81 8.93
CA SER A 153 4.48 -5.94 8.27
C SER A 153 3.21 -5.70 9.08
N TYR A 154 2.91 -6.57 10.06
CA TYR A 154 1.72 -6.44 10.90
C TYR A 154 1.94 -5.39 11.99
N SER A 155 1.06 -4.39 12.02
CA SER A 155 1.05 -3.32 13.03
C SER A 155 0.12 -3.58 14.20
N ILE A 156 -0.71 -4.61 14.12
CA ILE A 156 -1.66 -4.97 15.18
C ILE A 156 -0.97 -5.87 16.21
N ALA A 157 -1.10 -5.51 17.47
CA ALA A 157 -0.62 -6.35 18.56
C ALA A 157 -1.41 -7.67 18.59
N PRO A 158 -0.73 -8.83 18.67
CA PRO A 158 -1.41 -10.13 18.74
C PRO A 158 -2.22 -10.26 20.04
N ASP A 159 -3.34 -10.98 19.96
CA ASP A 159 -4.16 -11.32 21.12
C ASP A 159 -4.42 -12.84 21.12
N ARG A 160 -4.23 -13.50 22.25
CA ARG A 160 -4.46 -14.95 22.39
C ARG A 160 -5.94 -15.31 22.51
N ARG A 161 -6.81 -14.33 22.61
CA ARG A 161 -8.27 -14.49 22.70
C ARG A 161 -8.89 -14.45 21.31
N PRO A 162 -9.25 -15.60 20.71
CA PRO A 162 -9.72 -15.65 19.33
C PRO A 162 -11.00 -14.83 19.09
N GLU A 163 -11.83 -14.66 20.12
CA GLU A 163 -13.06 -13.86 20.04
C GLU A 163 -12.79 -12.38 19.72
N ARG A 164 -11.59 -11.85 20.03
CA ARG A 164 -11.20 -10.48 19.68
C ARG A 164 -11.07 -10.24 18.17
N TYR A 165 -10.87 -11.32 17.40
CA TYR A 165 -10.77 -11.26 15.95
C TYR A 165 -12.14 -11.36 15.24
N LEU A 166 -13.22 -11.71 15.95
CA LEU A 166 -14.56 -11.78 15.35
C LEU A 166 -15.02 -10.42 14.82
N GLY A 167 -14.62 -9.33 15.47
CA GLY A 167 -14.89 -7.97 15.02
C GLY A 167 -14.19 -7.58 13.71
N TRP A 168 -13.24 -8.40 13.21
CA TRP A 168 -12.59 -8.18 11.93
C TRP A 168 -13.42 -8.67 10.74
N ILE A 169 -14.40 -9.56 10.96
CA ILE A 169 -15.24 -10.11 9.89
C ILE A 169 -15.93 -8.99 9.08
N PRO A 170 -16.55 -7.95 9.70
CA PRO A 170 -17.09 -6.82 8.96
C PRO A 170 -16.01 -6.09 8.14
N ARG A 171 -14.80 -5.90 8.69
CA ARG A 171 -13.67 -5.22 8.01
C ARG A 171 -13.28 -5.92 6.71
N TYR A 172 -13.16 -7.26 6.74
CA TYR A 172 -12.88 -8.03 5.53
C TYR A 172 -14.04 -8.02 4.54
N ARG A 173 -15.30 -8.05 5.01
CA ARG A 173 -16.47 -7.90 4.13
C ARG A 173 -16.48 -6.55 3.41
N GLU A 174 -16.13 -5.49 4.12
CA GLU A 174 -15.98 -4.14 3.57
C GLU A 174 -14.83 -4.10 2.55
N LEU A 175 -13.68 -4.69 2.86
CA LEU A 175 -12.55 -4.80 1.94
C LEU A 175 -12.95 -5.51 0.63
N PHE A 176 -13.73 -6.61 0.70
CA PHE A 176 -14.21 -7.29 -0.50
C PHE A 176 -15.19 -6.43 -1.33
N ARG A 177 -15.99 -5.58 -0.68
CA ARG A 177 -16.82 -4.60 -1.40
C ARG A 177 -15.97 -3.55 -2.11
N GLU A 178 -14.91 -3.05 -1.46
CA GLU A 178 -13.98 -2.10 -2.10
C GLU A 178 -13.20 -2.73 -3.25
N MET A 179 -12.79 -3.99 -3.16
CA MET A 179 -12.22 -4.73 -4.30
C MET A 179 -13.19 -4.75 -5.48
N LYS A 180 -14.49 -5.05 -5.23
CA LYS A 180 -15.52 -5.04 -6.28
C LYS A 180 -15.73 -3.64 -6.87
N ARG A 181 -15.81 -2.61 -6.02
CA ARG A 181 -15.93 -1.20 -6.45
C ARG A 181 -14.76 -0.80 -7.33
N THR A 182 -13.52 -1.07 -6.90
CA THR A 182 -12.32 -0.70 -7.63
C THR A 182 -12.24 -1.39 -9.00
N ARG A 183 -12.64 -2.67 -9.12
CA ARG A 183 -12.73 -3.33 -10.43
C ARG A 183 -13.63 -2.56 -11.42
N GLY A 184 -14.76 -2.03 -10.95
CA GLY A 184 -15.67 -1.23 -11.79
C GLY A 184 -15.11 0.14 -12.20
N LEU A 185 -14.10 0.65 -11.51
CA LEU A 185 -13.50 1.96 -11.76
C LEU A 185 -12.20 1.91 -12.58
N LEU A 186 -11.62 0.72 -12.80
CA LEU A 186 -10.29 0.59 -13.44
C LEU A 186 -10.21 1.28 -14.80
N HIS A 187 -11.26 1.23 -15.60
CA HIS A 187 -11.31 1.88 -16.93
C HIS A 187 -11.20 3.41 -16.87
N ARG A 188 -11.39 4.02 -15.70
CA ARG A 188 -11.26 5.46 -15.47
C ARG A 188 -9.84 5.87 -15.03
N VAL A 189 -8.97 4.90 -14.75
CA VAL A 189 -7.60 5.18 -14.31
C VAL A 189 -6.74 5.50 -15.53
N THR A 190 -6.42 6.77 -15.70
CA THR A 190 -5.57 7.30 -16.78
C THR A 190 -4.18 7.67 -16.30
N VAL A 191 -3.97 7.71 -14.99
CA VAL A 191 -2.69 8.04 -14.35
C VAL A 191 -1.68 6.90 -14.58
N PRO A 192 -0.43 7.20 -14.94
CA PRO A 192 0.62 6.20 -15.09
C PRO A 192 0.83 5.37 -13.82
N CYS A 193 0.63 4.05 -13.91
CA CYS A 193 0.78 3.12 -12.81
C CYS A 193 1.88 2.09 -13.09
N THR A 194 2.86 1.97 -12.19
CA THR A 194 3.77 0.82 -12.16
C THR A 194 3.29 -0.14 -11.10
N VAL A 195 2.86 -1.33 -11.53
CA VAL A 195 2.27 -2.35 -10.66
C VAL A 195 3.20 -3.54 -10.53
N TYR A 196 3.46 -3.96 -9.30
CA TYR A 196 4.15 -5.22 -8.99
C TYR A 196 3.19 -6.18 -8.29
N GLN A 197 3.01 -7.37 -8.89
CA GLN A 197 2.24 -8.48 -8.31
C GLN A 197 3.17 -9.65 -8.03
N SER A 198 3.03 -10.25 -6.87
CA SER A 198 3.82 -11.40 -6.44
C SER A 198 3.17 -12.70 -6.86
N ALA A 199 3.93 -13.60 -7.50
CA ALA A 199 3.41 -14.89 -7.94
C ALA A 199 3.11 -15.85 -6.77
N GLN A 200 3.82 -15.69 -5.65
CA GLN A 200 3.63 -16.48 -4.44
C GLN A 200 2.84 -15.74 -3.36
N ASP A 201 2.00 -14.76 -3.77
CA ASP A 201 1.17 -13.99 -2.84
C ASP A 201 0.18 -14.89 -2.11
N GLU A 202 0.11 -14.78 -0.79
CA GLU A 202 -0.74 -15.57 0.08
C GLU A 202 -2.17 -15.05 0.17
N LEU A 203 -2.40 -13.79 -0.21
CA LEU A 203 -3.64 -13.04 0.04
C LEU A 203 -4.28 -12.50 -1.23
N VAL A 204 -3.48 -12.18 -2.25
CA VAL A 204 -3.94 -11.58 -3.51
C VAL A 204 -3.92 -12.60 -4.63
N SER A 205 -5.07 -12.83 -5.25
CA SER A 205 -5.20 -13.78 -6.35
C SER A 205 -4.60 -13.25 -7.66
N LEU A 206 -3.87 -14.11 -8.36
CA LEU A 206 -3.36 -13.84 -9.73
C LEU A 206 -4.48 -13.58 -10.76
N ARG A 207 -5.75 -13.88 -10.43
CA ARG A 207 -6.91 -13.44 -11.21
C ARG A 207 -6.99 -11.91 -11.37
N SER A 208 -6.27 -11.14 -10.55
CA SER A 208 -6.13 -9.70 -10.70
C SER A 208 -5.31 -9.30 -11.94
N LEU A 209 -4.38 -10.15 -12.41
CA LEU A 209 -3.44 -9.83 -13.49
C LEU A 209 -4.11 -9.45 -14.82
N PRO A 210 -5.08 -10.21 -15.37
CA PRO A 210 -5.70 -9.86 -16.66
C PRO A 210 -6.39 -8.50 -16.62
N LEU A 211 -7.04 -8.15 -15.49
CA LEU A 211 -7.73 -6.88 -15.34
C LEU A 211 -6.76 -5.70 -15.30
N LEU A 212 -5.62 -5.87 -14.63
CA LEU A 212 -4.56 -4.86 -14.55
C LEU A 212 -3.85 -4.70 -15.90
N ALA A 213 -3.52 -5.82 -16.57
CA ALA A 213 -2.85 -5.81 -17.87
C ALA A 213 -3.71 -5.19 -18.99
N ALA A 214 -5.04 -5.24 -18.86
CA ALA A 214 -5.96 -4.63 -19.81
C ALA A 214 -6.02 -3.09 -19.71
N GLN A 215 -5.42 -2.46 -18.66
CA GLN A 215 -5.46 -1.01 -18.52
C GLN A 215 -4.25 -0.35 -19.21
N PRO A 216 -4.46 0.57 -20.18
CA PRO A 216 -3.37 1.22 -20.92
C PRO A 216 -2.39 1.99 -20.02
N ALA A 217 -2.88 2.56 -18.92
CA ALA A 217 -2.06 3.32 -17.97
C ALA A 217 -1.22 2.43 -17.05
N VAL A 218 -1.40 1.09 -17.07
CA VAL A 218 -0.76 0.16 -16.14
C VAL A 218 0.44 -0.53 -16.78
N LYS A 219 1.61 -0.34 -16.19
CA LYS A 219 2.80 -1.15 -16.45
C LYS A 219 2.89 -2.26 -15.39
N LEU A 220 2.47 -3.47 -15.77
CA LEU A 220 2.39 -4.62 -14.89
C LEU A 220 3.70 -5.43 -14.89
N HIS A 221 4.18 -5.77 -13.69
CA HIS A 221 5.32 -6.66 -13.47
C HIS A 221 4.92 -7.78 -12.51
N VAL A 222 5.28 -9.03 -12.86
CA VAL A 222 5.12 -10.18 -11.97
C VAL A 222 6.48 -10.51 -11.35
N LEU A 223 6.50 -10.69 -10.03
CA LEU A 223 7.65 -11.08 -9.23
C LEU A 223 7.49 -12.56 -8.85
N HIS A 224 8.30 -13.43 -9.42
CA HIS A 224 8.10 -14.88 -9.32
C HIS A 224 8.46 -15.45 -7.95
N ASP A 225 9.46 -14.85 -7.27
CA ASP A 225 10.00 -15.34 -6.00
C ASP A 225 9.48 -14.55 -4.78
N SER A 226 8.63 -13.57 -5.02
CA SER A 226 8.05 -12.70 -4.00
C SER A 226 6.70 -13.20 -3.51
N SER A 227 6.39 -12.88 -2.24
CA SER A 227 5.08 -13.08 -1.62
C SER A 227 4.38 -11.75 -1.31
N HIS A 228 3.29 -11.77 -0.54
CA HIS A 228 2.55 -10.54 -0.23
C HIS A 228 3.38 -9.49 0.53
N PHE A 229 4.23 -9.95 1.44
CA PHE A 229 5.06 -9.09 2.29
C PHE A 229 6.56 -9.26 2.09
N TYR A 230 6.98 -10.35 1.45
CA TYR A 230 8.39 -10.68 1.28
C TYR A 230 8.83 -10.48 -0.15
N TYR A 231 9.86 -9.67 -0.32
CA TYR A 231 10.57 -9.46 -1.59
C TYR A 231 12.02 -9.88 -1.40
N PRO A 232 12.50 -10.94 -2.11
CA PRO A 232 13.94 -11.23 -2.17
C PRO A 232 14.73 -10.00 -2.62
N ALA A 233 16.00 -9.92 -2.25
CA ALA A 233 16.84 -8.73 -2.51
C ALA A 233 16.82 -8.28 -3.99
N ALA A 234 16.82 -9.23 -4.93
CA ALA A 234 16.76 -8.93 -6.37
C ALA A 234 15.44 -8.25 -6.77
N ASP A 235 14.30 -8.73 -6.26
CA ASP A 235 12.98 -8.18 -6.55
C ASP A 235 12.78 -6.84 -5.83
N GLN A 236 13.22 -6.72 -4.57
CA GLN A 236 13.23 -5.44 -3.87
C GLN A 236 14.03 -4.39 -4.63
N ALA A 237 15.23 -4.74 -5.12
CA ALA A 237 16.04 -3.86 -5.93
C ALA A 237 15.36 -3.46 -7.26
N ARG A 238 14.54 -4.33 -7.87
CA ARG A 238 13.73 -4.00 -9.06
C ARG A 238 12.67 -2.95 -8.73
N ILE A 239 11.95 -3.11 -7.60
CA ILE A 239 10.96 -2.15 -7.12
C ILE A 239 11.62 -0.80 -6.85
N VAL A 240 12.71 -0.78 -6.08
CA VAL A 240 13.47 0.44 -5.73
C VAL A 240 13.99 1.15 -6.99
N ARG A 241 14.53 0.43 -7.97
CA ARG A 241 14.95 1.04 -9.25
C ARG A 241 13.78 1.68 -10.01
N ALA A 242 12.61 1.06 -10.01
CA ALA A 242 11.42 1.65 -10.63
C ALA A 242 10.95 2.89 -9.87
N TRP A 243 10.99 2.85 -8.54
CA TRP A 243 10.67 3.97 -7.66
C TRP A 243 11.59 5.17 -7.93
N ARG A 244 12.90 4.96 -7.92
CA ARG A 244 13.90 6.00 -8.25
C ARG A 244 13.66 6.63 -9.62
N ARG A 245 13.32 5.84 -10.64
CA ARG A 245 13.01 6.37 -11.97
C ARG A 245 11.73 7.21 -11.97
N MET A 246 10.73 6.81 -11.19
CA MET A 246 9.48 7.55 -11.07
C MET A 246 9.70 8.92 -10.41
N LEU A 247 10.53 8.97 -9.36
CA LEU A 247 10.87 10.21 -8.66
C LEU A 247 11.72 11.18 -9.53
N ARG A 248 12.60 10.66 -10.39
CA ARG A 248 13.55 11.47 -11.20
C ARG A 248 12.96 12.02 -12.50
N ARG A 249 11.85 11.54 -13.00
CA ARG A 249 11.30 11.90 -14.33
C ARG A 249 10.99 13.39 -14.52
N GLU A 250 11.24 14.24 -13.55
CA GLU A 250 10.94 15.67 -13.58
C GLU A 250 12.13 16.61 -13.69
N ASN A 251 13.30 16.20 -13.28
CA ASN A 251 14.46 17.10 -13.40
C ASN A 251 14.98 17.23 -14.85
N GLY A 252 14.38 16.51 -15.80
CA GLY A 252 14.81 16.48 -17.20
C GLY A 252 14.03 17.37 -18.18
N ASN A 253 12.93 18.02 -17.76
CA ASN A 253 12.09 18.80 -18.69
C ASN A 253 12.11 20.32 -18.47
N GLN A 254 13.07 20.83 -17.71
CA GLN A 254 13.34 22.29 -17.62
C GLN A 254 14.58 22.72 -18.42
N GLY A 255 14.83 22.14 -19.54
CA GLY A 255 15.97 22.54 -20.34
C GLY A 255 15.90 22.01 -21.74
N VAL A 256 15.07 22.60 -22.57
CA VAL A 256 15.32 22.96 -23.98
C VAL A 256 14.07 23.68 -24.50
N CYS A 257 14.06 24.99 -24.42
CA CYS A 257 13.34 25.81 -25.38
C CYS A 257 14.39 26.51 -26.21
N PRO A 258 14.32 26.41 -27.54
CA PRO A 258 15.27 27.04 -28.45
C PRO A 258 15.17 28.56 -28.41
#